data_39643f653d9b8599e90eac1c6e10e7fd
#
_entry.id   39643f653d9b8599e90eac1c6e10e7fd
#
_cell.length_a   1.000
_cell.length_b   1.000
_cell.length_c   1.000
_cell.angle_alpha   90.00
_cell.angle_beta   90.00
_cell.angle_gamma   90.00
#
_symmetry.space_group_name_H-M   'P 1'
#
loop_
_entity.id
_entity.type
_entity.pdbx_description
1 polymer ?
#
loop_
_entity_poly.entity_id
_entity_poly.type
_entity_poly.pdbx_seq_one_letter_code
_entity_poly.pdbx_strand_id
1 'polypeptide(L)'
;MQVLQRGVCWNTSTNSSPVNFETTDGTGTGSFTSWVTGLQPGTTYYLKAYAANSEGFAFGEELSITTIAIPTIATTAVSAITSSTATSGGEITKDGGAAITAKGVCWATTSNPTTANGKTVDGYGPGSFTSQVTSLASGTTYYLRAYATNSAGTGYGAQFTVLLQRLVTETFTDIYGNVYHAFVIGTQT
;
A
#
# COMPACT_ATOMS: atom_id res chain seq x y z
N MET A 1 -18.01 22.52 -42.54
CA MET A 1 -16.58 22.80 -42.33
C MET A 1 -15.87 21.50 -41.97
N GLN A 2 -14.64 21.38 -42.42
CA GLN A 2 -13.82 20.16 -42.14
C GLN A 2 -13.23 20.24 -40.73
N VAL A 3 -13.30 19.15 -39.98
CA VAL A 3 -12.57 19.01 -38.70
C VAL A 3 -11.08 18.79 -38.99
N LEU A 4 -10.25 19.70 -38.52
CA LEU A 4 -8.80 19.74 -38.72
C LEU A 4 -8.02 19.01 -37.65
N GLN A 5 -8.60 18.93 -36.44
CA GLN A 5 -7.99 18.24 -35.28
C GLN A 5 -9.11 17.73 -34.38
N ARG A 6 -8.89 16.59 -33.73
CA ARG A 6 -9.77 16.04 -32.69
C ARG A 6 -8.96 15.26 -31.68
N GLY A 7 -9.49 15.11 -30.48
CA GLY A 7 -8.83 14.40 -29.39
C GLY A 7 -9.58 14.52 -28.08
N VAL A 8 -8.89 14.22 -27.00
CA VAL A 8 -9.34 14.41 -25.62
C VAL A 8 -8.39 15.40 -24.94
N CYS A 9 -8.94 16.36 -24.23
CA CYS A 9 -8.17 17.22 -23.34
C CYS A 9 -8.53 16.91 -21.88
N TRP A 10 -7.56 17.09 -20.96
CA TRP A 10 -7.76 16.81 -19.54
C TRP A 10 -7.02 17.78 -18.63
N ASN A 11 -7.49 17.88 -17.39
CA ASN A 11 -6.85 18.64 -16.32
C ASN A 11 -7.31 18.07 -14.97
N THR A 12 -6.63 18.46 -13.89
CA THR A 12 -7.03 18.16 -12.49
C THR A 12 -8.08 19.14 -11.96
N SER A 13 -8.43 20.17 -12.70
CA SER A 13 -9.55 21.08 -12.44
C SER A 13 -10.60 20.98 -13.53
N THR A 14 -11.83 21.38 -13.23
CA THR A 14 -12.94 21.44 -14.18
C THR A 14 -12.65 22.41 -15.34
N ASN A 15 -13.41 22.30 -16.42
CA ASN A 15 -13.25 23.07 -17.65
C ASN A 15 -11.90 22.86 -18.35
N SER A 16 -11.50 21.60 -18.47
CA SER A 16 -10.32 21.21 -19.25
C SER A 16 -10.39 21.77 -20.68
N SER A 17 -9.24 22.17 -21.21
CA SER A 17 -9.09 22.69 -22.56
C SER A 17 -7.78 22.21 -23.18
N PRO A 18 -7.62 22.26 -24.53
CA PRO A 18 -6.43 21.77 -25.22
C PRO A 18 -5.12 22.52 -24.86
N VAL A 19 -5.19 23.65 -24.19
CA VAL A 19 -3.99 24.38 -23.69
C VAL A 19 -3.37 23.74 -22.43
N ASN A 20 -4.04 22.78 -21.79
CA ASN A 20 -3.54 22.07 -20.61
C ASN A 20 -2.78 20.79 -21.01
N PHE A 21 -3.53 19.72 -21.21
CA PHE A 21 -3.04 18.43 -21.72
C PHE A 21 -4.02 17.93 -22.77
N GLU A 22 -3.51 17.39 -23.86
CA GLU A 22 -4.37 16.89 -24.95
C GLU A 22 -3.76 15.69 -25.66
N THR A 23 -4.62 14.91 -26.31
CA THR A 23 -4.26 14.00 -27.41
C THR A 23 -4.59 14.64 -28.74
N THR A 24 -3.93 14.18 -29.80
CA THR A 24 -4.30 14.49 -31.19
C THR A 24 -4.58 13.17 -31.91
N ASP A 25 -5.86 12.88 -32.16
CA ASP A 25 -6.35 11.61 -32.65
C ASP A 25 -6.86 11.69 -34.10
N GLY A 26 -6.29 12.61 -34.88
CA GLY A 26 -6.54 12.77 -36.32
C GLY A 26 -7.52 13.88 -36.68
N THR A 27 -8.10 13.74 -37.86
CA THR A 27 -8.96 14.74 -38.51
C THR A 27 -10.30 14.12 -38.92
N GLY A 28 -11.22 14.94 -39.41
CA GLY A 28 -12.51 14.48 -39.91
C GLY A 28 -13.53 14.16 -38.83
N THR A 29 -14.70 13.72 -39.25
CA THR A 29 -15.84 13.36 -38.39
C THR A 29 -15.85 11.88 -38.05
N GLY A 30 -16.68 11.45 -37.11
CA GLY A 30 -16.83 10.05 -36.66
C GLY A 30 -16.21 9.76 -35.30
N SER A 31 -16.35 8.53 -34.85
CA SER A 31 -15.79 8.07 -33.56
C SER A 31 -14.27 7.97 -33.60
N PHE A 32 -13.65 8.18 -32.45
CA PHE A 32 -12.22 7.98 -32.27
C PHE A 32 -11.94 7.47 -30.85
N THR A 33 -10.76 6.92 -30.65
CA THR A 33 -10.26 6.45 -29.36
C THR A 33 -9.00 7.21 -29.02
N SER A 34 -8.94 7.73 -27.80
CA SER A 34 -7.77 8.44 -27.27
C SER A 34 -7.07 7.60 -26.20
N TRP A 35 -5.76 7.60 -26.23
CA TRP A 35 -4.92 7.02 -25.17
C TRP A 35 -4.38 8.13 -24.29
N VAL A 36 -5.01 8.33 -23.13
CA VAL A 36 -4.58 9.33 -22.15
C VAL A 36 -3.53 8.68 -21.24
N THR A 37 -2.33 9.22 -21.23
CA THR A 37 -1.17 8.67 -20.51
C THR A 37 -0.54 9.71 -19.59
N GLY A 38 0.41 9.27 -18.72
CA GLY A 38 1.12 10.17 -17.81
C GLY A 38 0.28 10.68 -16.63
N LEU A 39 -0.85 10.04 -16.36
CA LEU A 39 -1.70 10.40 -15.23
C LEU A 39 -1.06 10.00 -13.91
N GLN A 40 -1.17 10.87 -12.89
CA GLN A 40 -0.68 10.60 -11.55
C GLN A 40 -1.63 9.66 -10.81
N PRO A 41 -1.14 8.68 -10.03
CA PRO A 41 -1.97 7.80 -9.22
C PRO A 41 -2.83 8.56 -8.19
N GLY A 42 -4.04 8.05 -7.91
CA GLY A 42 -4.95 8.61 -6.92
C GLY A 42 -5.45 10.04 -7.23
N THR A 43 -5.40 10.44 -8.49
CA THR A 43 -5.70 11.80 -8.92
C THR A 43 -6.98 11.82 -9.73
N THR A 44 -7.86 12.77 -9.42
CA THR A 44 -9.07 13.02 -10.21
C THR A 44 -8.74 13.92 -11.39
N TYR A 45 -9.14 13.48 -12.57
CA TYR A 45 -9.03 14.22 -13.83
C TYR A 45 -10.40 14.47 -14.41
N TYR A 46 -10.54 15.62 -15.05
CA TYR A 46 -11.69 16.06 -15.82
C TYR A 46 -11.32 16.03 -17.29
N LEU A 47 -12.07 15.30 -18.09
CA LEU A 47 -11.77 15.03 -19.50
C LEU A 47 -12.92 15.53 -20.38
N LYS A 48 -12.58 16.10 -21.53
CA LYS A 48 -13.52 16.44 -22.60
C LYS A 48 -12.99 15.95 -23.94
N ALA A 49 -13.85 15.37 -24.76
CA ALA A 49 -13.57 15.27 -26.18
C ALA A 49 -13.57 16.67 -26.81
N TYR A 50 -12.71 16.91 -27.76
CA TYR A 50 -12.71 18.15 -28.53
C TYR A 50 -12.58 17.90 -30.03
N ALA A 51 -13.08 18.83 -30.79
CA ALA A 51 -12.85 18.94 -32.23
C ALA A 51 -12.57 20.41 -32.59
N ALA A 52 -11.65 20.65 -33.50
CA ALA A 52 -11.26 21.96 -33.96
C ALA A 52 -11.38 22.09 -35.48
N ASN A 53 -11.76 23.26 -35.92
CA ASN A 53 -11.74 23.71 -37.33
C ASN A 53 -11.19 25.12 -37.41
N SER A 54 -11.32 25.77 -38.56
CA SER A 54 -10.87 27.16 -38.79
C SER A 54 -11.56 28.22 -37.92
N GLU A 55 -12.73 27.91 -37.36
CA GLU A 55 -13.51 28.83 -36.51
C GLU A 55 -13.19 28.65 -35.01
N GLY A 56 -12.59 27.51 -34.61
CA GLY A 56 -12.24 27.28 -33.22
C GLY A 56 -12.52 25.84 -32.73
N PHE A 57 -12.67 25.73 -31.42
CA PHE A 57 -12.90 24.46 -30.72
C PHE A 57 -14.34 24.26 -30.34
N ALA A 58 -14.81 23.01 -30.48
CA ALA A 58 -16.05 22.51 -29.89
C ALA A 58 -15.69 21.39 -28.90
N PHE A 59 -16.43 21.32 -27.79
CA PHE A 59 -16.19 20.37 -26.71
C PHE A 59 -17.43 19.51 -26.46
N GLY A 60 -17.16 18.22 -26.12
CA GLY A 60 -18.16 17.34 -25.55
C GLY A 60 -18.41 17.61 -24.07
N GLU A 61 -19.27 16.78 -23.47
CA GLU A 61 -19.51 16.80 -22.03
C GLU A 61 -18.23 16.46 -21.24
N GLU A 62 -18.11 17.10 -20.06
CA GLU A 62 -17.00 16.83 -19.15
C GLU A 62 -17.26 15.58 -18.33
N LEU A 63 -16.32 14.66 -18.36
CA LEU A 63 -16.29 13.43 -17.57
C LEU A 63 -15.19 13.54 -16.50
N SER A 64 -15.47 13.03 -15.31
CA SER A 64 -14.44 12.89 -14.28
C SER A 64 -14.04 11.43 -14.09
N ILE A 65 -12.75 11.18 -13.98
CA ILE A 65 -12.18 9.90 -13.61
C ILE A 65 -11.19 10.08 -12.47
N THR A 66 -11.06 9.08 -11.59
CA THR A 66 -10.00 9.06 -10.59
C THR A 66 -9.11 7.84 -10.87
N THR A 67 -7.82 8.09 -11.01
CA THR A 67 -6.83 7.03 -11.22
C THR A 67 -6.64 6.22 -9.95
N ILE A 68 -6.38 4.92 -10.10
CA ILE A 68 -6.09 4.07 -8.95
C ILE A 68 -4.70 4.38 -8.35
N ALA A 69 -4.58 4.18 -7.03
CA ALA A 69 -3.35 4.32 -6.26
C ALA A 69 -3.07 3.06 -5.46
N ILE A 70 -1.84 2.92 -4.93
CA ILE A 70 -1.54 1.89 -3.93
C ILE A 70 -2.37 2.15 -2.66
N PRO A 71 -2.72 1.10 -1.89
CA PRO A 71 -3.45 1.26 -0.63
C PRO A 71 -2.67 2.09 0.40
N THR A 72 -3.41 2.81 1.25
CA THR A 72 -2.86 3.44 2.46
C THR A 72 -3.26 2.59 3.66
N ILE A 73 -2.27 2.22 4.48
CA ILE A 73 -2.45 1.33 5.62
C ILE A 73 -1.68 1.85 6.84
N ALA A 74 -2.27 1.74 8.02
CA ALA A 74 -1.61 1.94 9.30
C ALA A 74 -1.23 0.58 9.89
N THR A 75 -0.03 0.47 10.47
CA THR A 75 0.39 -0.73 11.21
C THR A 75 -0.10 -0.63 12.64
N THR A 76 -0.73 -1.68 13.15
CA THR A 76 -1.10 -1.81 14.57
C THR A 76 0.15 -2.09 15.41
N ALA A 77 0.25 -1.46 16.57
CA ALA A 77 1.36 -1.67 17.51
C ALA A 77 1.56 -3.16 17.82
N VAL A 78 2.83 -3.55 17.97
CA VAL A 78 3.18 -4.94 18.29
C VAL A 78 2.85 -5.24 19.74
N SER A 79 2.23 -6.37 19.98
CA SER A 79 1.78 -6.85 21.31
C SER A 79 2.01 -8.36 21.45
N ALA A 80 1.69 -8.92 22.62
CA ALA A 80 1.82 -10.35 22.94
C ALA A 80 3.18 -10.94 22.49
N ILE A 81 4.26 -10.21 22.78
CA ILE A 81 5.62 -10.59 22.40
C ILE A 81 6.08 -11.74 23.31
N THR A 82 6.53 -12.83 22.69
CA THR A 82 7.14 -13.98 23.36
C THR A 82 8.58 -14.17 22.88
N SER A 83 9.18 -15.30 23.20
CA SER A 83 10.50 -15.66 22.67
C SER A 83 10.51 -16.02 21.17
N SER A 84 9.35 -16.30 20.56
CA SER A 84 9.27 -16.79 19.18
C SER A 84 8.04 -16.27 18.41
N THR A 85 7.18 -15.48 19.04
CA THR A 85 5.96 -14.95 18.43
C THR A 85 5.72 -13.49 18.79
N ALA A 86 4.92 -12.80 17.98
CA ALA A 86 4.38 -11.49 18.27
C ALA A 86 3.02 -11.36 17.59
N THR A 87 2.16 -10.49 18.12
CA THR A 87 0.90 -10.10 17.50
C THR A 87 1.01 -8.67 17.00
N SER A 88 0.57 -8.43 15.78
CA SER A 88 0.43 -7.11 15.18
C SER A 88 -0.79 -7.11 14.26
N GLY A 89 -0.84 -6.23 13.28
CA GLY A 89 -1.93 -6.13 12.33
C GLY A 89 -1.88 -4.82 11.58
N GLY A 90 -3.03 -4.42 11.06
CA GLY A 90 -3.13 -3.14 10.38
C GLY A 90 -4.56 -2.71 10.14
N GLU A 91 -4.70 -1.46 9.76
CA GLU A 91 -5.95 -0.86 9.30
C GLU A 91 -5.75 -0.24 7.91
N ILE A 92 -6.49 -0.70 6.93
CA ILE A 92 -6.49 -0.13 5.58
C ILE A 92 -7.38 1.09 5.61
N THR A 93 -6.78 2.28 5.57
CA THR A 93 -7.48 3.56 5.63
C THR A 93 -7.97 4.05 4.27
N LYS A 94 -7.30 3.61 3.18
CA LYS A 94 -7.73 3.82 1.79
C LYS A 94 -7.34 2.61 0.95
N ASP A 95 -8.27 2.13 0.15
CA ASP A 95 -8.02 1.02 -0.78
C ASP A 95 -7.33 1.45 -2.10
N GLY A 96 -7.22 2.77 -2.32
CA GLY A 96 -6.64 3.35 -3.52
C GLY A 96 -7.56 3.28 -4.75
N GLY A 97 -8.85 3.02 -4.57
CA GLY A 97 -9.83 2.92 -5.65
C GLY A 97 -9.81 1.56 -6.39
N ALA A 98 -9.18 0.55 -5.81
CA ALA A 98 -9.17 -0.81 -6.35
C ALA A 98 -9.24 -1.85 -5.22
N ALA A 99 -9.80 -3.02 -5.52
CA ALA A 99 -9.99 -4.09 -4.56
C ALA A 99 -8.66 -4.54 -3.92
N ILE A 100 -8.65 -4.68 -2.60
CA ILE A 100 -7.52 -5.25 -1.87
C ILE A 100 -7.48 -6.76 -2.09
N THR A 101 -6.42 -7.24 -2.70
CA THR A 101 -6.20 -8.64 -3.08
C THR A 101 -5.38 -9.43 -2.07
N ALA A 102 -4.62 -8.74 -1.21
CA ALA A 102 -3.88 -9.34 -0.11
C ALA A 102 -3.60 -8.32 0.99
N LYS A 103 -3.61 -8.75 2.25
CA LYS A 103 -3.18 -7.97 3.41
C LYS A 103 -2.51 -8.86 4.44
N GLY A 104 -1.66 -8.26 5.28
CA GLY A 104 -0.93 -8.96 6.32
C GLY A 104 0.15 -8.10 6.95
N VAL A 105 1.03 -8.75 7.71
CA VAL A 105 2.23 -8.14 8.29
C VAL A 105 3.46 -8.77 7.64
N CYS A 106 4.45 -7.98 7.29
CA CYS A 106 5.75 -8.47 6.86
C CYS A 106 6.84 -8.08 7.86
N TRP A 107 7.88 -8.93 7.96
CA TRP A 107 8.97 -8.74 8.92
C TRP A 107 10.32 -9.20 8.38
N ALA A 108 11.37 -8.58 8.89
CA ALA A 108 12.77 -8.94 8.63
C ALA A 108 13.66 -8.48 9.79
N THR A 109 14.91 -8.93 9.80
CA THR A 109 15.96 -8.42 10.69
C THR A 109 16.60 -7.14 10.18
N THR A 110 16.26 -6.70 8.98
CA THR A 110 16.66 -5.43 8.38
C THR A 110 15.46 -4.48 8.31
N SER A 111 15.72 -3.19 8.38
CA SER A 111 14.67 -2.15 8.29
C SER A 111 13.93 -2.18 6.95
N ASN A 112 12.70 -1.67 6.95
CA ASN A 112 11.81 -1.59 5.79
C ASN A 112 11.49 -2.95 5.14
N PRO A 113 11.02 -3.96 5.92
CA PRO A 113 10.62 -5.25 5.37
C PRO A 113 9.56 -5.08 4.28
N THR A 114 9.60 -5.95 3.29
CA THR A 114 8.63 -5.99 2.20
C THR A 114 7.94 -7.35 2.13
N THR A 115 6.97 -7.49 1.25
CA THR A 115 6.30 -8.78 1.00
C THR A 115 7.21 -9.87 0.41
N ALA A 116 8.47 -9.54 0.06
CA ALA A 116 9.50 -10.51 -0.31
C ALA A 116 10.18 -11.17 0.91
N ASN A 117 10.05 -10.58 2.11
CA ASN A 117 10.56 -11.10 3.38
C ASN A 117 9.55 -12.06 4.04
N GLY A 118 9.75 -12.38 5.33
CA GLY A 118 8.74 -13.07 6.11
C GLY A 118 7.42 -12.30 6.10
N LYS A 119 6.29 -12.99 5.95
CA LYS A 119 4.97 -12.35 5.94
C LYS A 119 3.85 -13.29 6.36
N THR A 120 2.78 -12.72 6.90
CA THR A 120 1.46 -13.36 6.98
C THR A 120 0.64 -13.02 5.73
N VAL A 121 -0.42 -13.79 5.51
CA VAL A 121 -1.50 -13.46 4.56
C VAL A 121 -2.82 -13.60 5.32
N ASP A 122 -3.40 -12.47 5.70
CA ASP A 122 -4.53 -12.39 6.61
C ASP A 122 -5.86 -12.09 5.88
N GLY A 123 -5.87 -12.36 4.57
CA GLY A 123 -7.05 -12.25 3.73
C GLY A 123 -7.00 -11.12 2.71
N TYR A 124 -8.17 -10.66 2.33
CA TYR A 124 -8.43 -9.65 1.31
C TYR A 124 -9.48 -8.65 1.80
N GLY A 125 -9.78 -7.64 0.99
CA GLY A 125 -10.75 -6.59 1.32
C GLY A 125 -10.24 -5.55 2.31
N PRO A 126 -10.96 -4.41 2.44
CA PRO A 126 -10.59 -3.30 3.33
C PRO A 126 -10.77 -3.63 4.81
N GLY A 127 -10.47 -2.64 5.68
CA GLY A 127 -10.67 -2.70 7.12
C GLY A 127 -9.49 -3.23 7.91
N SER A 128 -9.69 -3.35 9.23
CA SER A 128 -8.68 -3.79 10.18
C SER A 128 -8.49 -5.30 10.14
N PHE A 129 -7.31 -5.75 10.55
CA PHE A 129 -6.97 -7.17 10.70
C PHE A 129 -5.92 -7.36 11.79
N THR A 130 -5.84 -8.57 12.31
CA THR A 130 -4.83 -9.00 13.27
C THR A 130 -4.00 -10.12 12.66
N SER A 131 -2.68 -10.04 12.86
CA SER A 131 -1.68 -11.00 12.39
C SER A 131 -1.00 -11.67 13.56
N GLN A 132 -0.83 -12.99 13.48
CA GLN A 132 0.05 -13.75 14.35
C GLN A 132 1.36 -14.01 13.63
N VAL A 133 2.41 -13.35 14.10
CA VAL A 133 3.78 -13.53 13.58
C VAL A 133 4.44 -14.61 14.38
N THR A 134 4.87 -15.69 13.74
CA THR A 134 5.41 -16.88 14.36
C THR A 134 6.79 -17.26 13.82
N SER A 135 7.44 -18.24 14.44
CA SER A 135 8.74 -18.76 14.02
C SER A 135 9.85 -17.70 14.01
N LEU A 136 9.78 -16.76 14.94
CA LEU A 136 10.81 -15.76 15.15
C LEU A 136 11.93 -16.35 16.03
N ALA A 137 13.18 -15.92 15.79
CA ALA A 137 14.33 -16.33 16.59
C ALA A 137 14.41 -15.52 17.89
N SER A 138 14.55 -16.20 19.03
CA SER A 138 14.66 -15.55 20.33
C SER A 138 15.93 -14.68 20.42
N GLY A 139 15.87 -13.59 21.18
CA GLY A 139 16.97 -12.64 21.34
C GLY A 139 17.30 -11.85 20.08
N THR A 140 16.44 -11.87 19.08
CA THR A 140 16.64 -11.21 17.79
C THR A 140 15.74 -10.00 17.67
N THR A 141 16.28 -8.92 17.11
CA THR A 141 15.50 -7.72 16.75
C THR A 141 14.88 -7.90 15.38
N TYR A 142 13.58 -7.67 15.28
CA TYR A 142 12.83 -7.66 14.03
C TYR A 142 12.20 -6.29 13.79
N TYR A 143 12.04 -5.98 12.53
CA TYR A 143 11.26 -4.87 12.03
C TYR A 143 9.99 -5.44 11.41
N LEU A 144 8.84 -4.91 11.80
CA LEU A 144 7.52 -5.37 11.34
C LEU A 144 6.72 -4.19 10.79
N ARG A 145 5.96 -4.40 9.74
CA ARG A 145 4.95 -3.46 9.25
C ARG A 145 3.81 -4.15 8.55
N ALA A 146 2.62 -3.56 8.62
CA ALA A 146 1.47 -4.00 7.85
C ALA A 146 1.67 -3.73 6.36
N TYR A 147 1.06 -4.55 5.52
CA TYR A 147 0.97 -4.33 4.08
C TYR A 147 -0.44 -4.60 3.56
N ALA A 148 -0.78 -3.93 2.47
CA ALA A 148 -1.98 -4.19 1.67
C ALA A 148 -1.64 -4.04 0.19
N THR A 149 -2.19 -4.91 -0.65
CA THR A 149 -1.93 -4.96 -2.09
C THR A 149 -3.24 -4.81 -2.86
N ASN A 150 -3.23 -3.99 -3.90
CA ASN A 150 -4.26 -3.90 -4.93
C ASN A 150 -3.63 -4.00 -6.33
N SER A 151 -4.39 -3.74 -7.39
CA SER A 151 -3.89 -3.78 -8.77
C SER A 151 -2.85 -2.69 -9.11
N ALA A 152 -2.76 -1.61 -8.32
CA ALA A 152 -1.73 -0.58 -8.48
C ALA A 152 -0.41 -0.94 -7.79
N GLY A 153 -0.43 -1.86 -6.81
CA GLY A 153 0.76 -2.29 -6.09
C GLY A 153 0.52 -2.49 -4.59
N THR A 154 1.61 -2.52 -3.82
CA THR A 154 1.59 -2.77 -2.38
C THR A 154 1.90 -1.50 -1.60
N GLY A 155 0.99 -1.12 -0.70
CA GLY A 155 1.20 -0.09 0.32
C GLY A 155 1.70 -0.72 1.63
N TYR A 156 2.51 0.03 2.37
CA TYR A 156 3.07 -0.38 3.65
C TYR A 156 2.80 0.66 4.72
N GLY A 157 2.47 0.21 5.91
CA GLY A 157 2.30 1.05 7.08
C GLY A 157 3.64 1.43 7.75
N ALA A 158 3.56 2.22 8.82
CA ALA A 158 4.71 2.55 9.64
C ALA A 158 5.38 1.28 10.20
N GLN A 159 6.71 1.31 10.30
CA GLN A 159 7.49 0.20 10.84
C GLN A 159 7.54 0.27 12.37
N PHE A 160 7.40 -0.89 13.01
CA PHE A 160 7.72 -1.10 14.41
C PHE A 160 8.97 -1.96 14.55
N THR A 161 9.74 -1.71 15.61
CA THR A 161 10.88 -2.52 15.99
C THR A 161 10.51 -3.34 17.21
N VAL A 162 10.81 -4.62 17.21
CA VAL A 162 10.57 -5.54 18.32
C VAL A 162 11.81 -6.36 18.60
N LEU A 163 12.24 -6.36 19.86
CA LEU A 163 13.27 -7.28 20.35
C LEU A 163 12.60 -8.47 21.04
N LEU A 164 12.80 -9.66 20.52
CA LEU A 164 12.28 -10.85 21.16
C LEU A 164 13.11 -11.21 22.38
N GLN A 165 12.42 -11.57 23.46
CA GLN A 165 13.07 -11.97 24.69
C GLN A 165 13.96 -13.21 24.46
N ARG A 166 15.17 -13.17 25.01
CA ARG A 166 16.04 -14.33 25.03
C ARG A 166 15.54 -15.29 26.12
N LEU A 167 15.23 -16.51 25.75
CA LEU A 167 15.09 -17.59 26.74
C LEU A 167 16.48 -17.88 27.30
N VAL A 168 16.77 -17.34 28.47
CA VAL A 168 17.96 -17.76 29.25
C VAL A 168 17.46 -18.83 30.20
N THR A 169 17.75 -20.07 29.90
CA THR A 169 17.62 -21.17 30.84
C THR A 169 19.02 -21.40 31.48
N GLU A 170 19.28 -20.70 32.55
CA GLU A 170 20.45 -21.01 33.37
C GLU A 170 20.04 -22.07 34.41
N THR A 171 20.79 -23.13 34.49
CA THR A 171 20.65 -24.11 35.55
C THR A 171 21.78 -23.89 36.57
N PHE A 172 21.39 -23.65 37.81
CA PHE A 172 22.32 -23.60 38.91
C PHE A 172 22.20 -24.91 39.71
N THR A 173 23.33 -25.54 39.99
CA THR A 173 23.37 -26.69 40.86
C THR A 173 23.95 -26.25 42.20
N ASP A 174 23.26 -26.50 43.31
CA ASP A 174 23.76 -26.22 44.63
C ASP A 174 24.82 -27.26 45.08
N ILE A 175 25.44 -27.03 46.23
CA ILE A 175 26.47 -27.90 46.79
C ILE A 175 25.94 -29.31 47.16
N TYR A 176 24.62 -29.48 47.16
CA TYR A 176 23.95 -30.76 47.45
C TYR A 176 23.47 -31.47 46.17
N GLY A 177 23.78 -30.92 44.99
CA GLY A 177 23.41 -31.50 43.70
C GLY A 177 21.99 -31.16 43.23
N ASN A 178 21.25 -30.27 43.88
CA ASN A 178 19.93 -29.84 43.41
C ASN A 178 20.08 -28.88 42.23
N VAL A 179 19.31 -29.12 41.18
CA VAL A 179 19.29 -28.30 39.95
C VAL A 179 18.13 -27.29 40.03
N TYR A 180 18.45 -26.03 39.95
CA TYR A 180 17.49 -24.94 39.90
C TYR A 180 17.49 -24.34 38.49
N HIS A 181 16.27 -24.06 37.96
CA HIS A 181 16.09 -23.40 36.69
C HIS A 181 15.78 -21.92 36.97
N ALA A 182 16.69 -21.04 36.55
CA ALA A 182 16.43 -19.60 36.58
C ALA A 182 15.75 -19.15 35.29
N PHE A 183 14.67 -18.44 35.46
CA PHE A 183 13.98 -17.74 34.35
C PHE A 183 14.26 -16.25 34.49
N VAL A 184 14.85 -15.63 33.46
CA VAL A 184 14.91 -14.18 33.38
C VAL A 184 13.56 -13.71 32.89
N ILE A 185 12.73 -13.22 33.80
CA ILE A 185 11.55 -12.46 33.49
C ILE A 185 12.04 -11.05 33.11
N GLY A 186 11.80 -10.63 31.87
CA GLY A 186 12.32 -9.39 31.31
C GLY A 186 12.13 -8.19 32.24
N THR A 187 13.07 -7.25 32.19
CA THR A 187 13.02 -6.00 32.96
C THR A 187 11.76 -5.22 32.58
N GLN A 188 10.85 -5.08 33.55
CA GLN A 188 9.80 -4.06 33.49
C GLN A 188 10.49 -2.69 33.64
N THR A 189 10.35 -1.86 32.62
CA THR A 189 10.59 -0.41 32.68
C THR A 189 9.27 0.32 32.68
#